data_6b2efc2b2c14fa673797015225c64e8e
#
_entry.id   6b2efc2b2c14fa673797015225c64e8e
#
_cell.length_a   1.000
_cell.length_b   1.000
_cell.length_c   1.000
_cell.angle_alpha   90.00
_cell.angle_beta   90.00
_cell.angle_gamma   90.00
#
_symmetry.space_group_name_H-M   'P 1'
#
loop_
_entity.id
_entity.type
_entity.pdbx_description
1 polymer ?
#
loop_
_entity_poly.entity_id
_entity_poly.type
_entity_poly.pdbx_seq_one_letter_code
_entity_poly.pdbx_strand_id
1 'polypeptide(L)'
;MKILVVQGAGMNMRGKVQTEIFGTMTLDEYNQHILKYAAELEIDVEIFHSNIEGEVINRLYEANDQGFDGALVNPAGYSRGYPALTAAISQVKFPVIEVHISNPVRRGPVSDTATVSLGMVTGFGVLGYYLALRGLRDTRKGR
;
A
#
# COMPACT_ATOMS: atom_id res chain seq x y z
N MET A 1 4.30 -4.00 16.50
CA MET A 1 3.66 -4.29 15.19
C MET A 1 4.57 -3.82 14.10
N LYS A 2 4.86 -4.68 13.14
CA LYS A 2 5.73 -4.38 12.01
C LYS A 2 4.95 -4.50 10.70
N ILE A 3 4.92 -3.41 9.93
CA ILE A 3 4.10 -3.28 8.72
C ILE A 3 5.00 -2.98 7.51
N LEU A 4 4.79 -3.70 6.43
CA LEU A 4 5.40 -3.39 5.14
C LEU A 4 4.48 -2.43 4.37
N VAL A 5 5.04 -1.36 3.84
CA VAL A 5 4.32 -0.46 2.93
C VAL A 5 4.92 -0.63 1.53
N VAL A 6 4.09 -1.08 0.60
CA VAL A 6 4.47 -1.27 -0.80
C VAL A 6 3.95 -0.10 -1.62
N GLN A 7 4.86 0.57 -2.31
CA GLN A 7 4.55 1.61 -3.29
C GLN A 7 4.75 1.00 -4.68
N GLY A 8 3.66 0.84 -5.41
CA GLY A 8 3.63 0.09 -6.68
C GLY A 8 4.21 0.83 -7.88
N ALA A 9 3.97 0.24 -9.06
CA ALA A 9 4.55 0.73 -10.30
C ALA A 9 4.12 2.17 -10.61
N GLY A 10 5.09 3.01 -10.93
CA GLY A 10 4.86 4.40 -11.29
C GLY A 10 4.80 5.35 -10.11
N MET A 11 4.86 4.88 -8.87
CA MET A 11 4.83 5.76 -7.69
C MET A 11 6.02 6.72 -7.66
N ASN A 12 7.15 6.35 -8.24
CA ASN A 12 8.31 7.24 -8.37
C ASN A 12 8.06 8.45 -9.29
N MET A 13 6.98 8.41 -10.07
CA MET A 13 6.57 9.53 -10.94
C MET A 13 5.55 10.46 -10.29
N ARG A 14 5.13 10.19 -9.07
CA ARG A 14 4.22 11.08 -8.32
C ARG A 14 4.87 12.45 -8.13
N GLY A 15 4.05 13.51 -8.31
CA GLY A 15 4.51 14.89 -8.25
C GLY A 15 5.15 15.40 -9.54
N LYS A 16 5.40 14.51 -10.51
CA LYS A 16 6.07 14.82 -11.78
C LYS A 16 5.13 14.79 -12.99
N VAL A 17 4.17 13.86 -12.97
CA VAL A 17 3.19 13.68 -14.05
C VAL A 17 1.79 13.51 -13.47
N GLN A 18 0.77 13.75 -14.28
CA GLN A 18 -0.64 13.58 -13.91
C GLN A 18 -0.99 14.29 -12.59
N THR A 19 -0.43 15.48 -12.38
CA THR A 19 -0.59 16.23 -11.14
C THR A 19 -2.02 16.67 -10.88
N GLU A 20 -2.83 16.79 -11.92
CA GLU A 20 -4.27 17.10 -11.82
C GLU A 20 -5.08 15.97 -11.16
N ILE A 21 -4.57 14.74 -11.19
CA ILE A 21 -5.21 13.56 -10.57
C ILE A 21 -4.61 13.27 -9.20
N PHE A 22 -3.27 13.24 -9.11
CA PHE A 22 -2.55 12.74 -7.95
C PHE A 22 -1.90 13.84 -7.10
N GLY A 23 -1.96 15.11 -7.55
CA GLY A 23 -1.33 16.22 -6.86
C GLY A 23 0.17 16.31 -7.12
N THR A 24 0.84 17.18 -6.37
CA THR A 24 2.25 17.54 -6.59
C THR A 24 3.23 16.91 -5.61
N MET A 25 2.73 16.14 -4.62
CA MET A 25 3.57 15.47 -3.65
C MET A 25 4.37 14.35 -4.31
N THR A 26 5.67 14.31 -4.04
CA THR A 26 6.57 13.27 -4.57
C THR A 26 6.51 12.00 -3.74
N LEU A 27 7.05 10.89 -4.26
CA LEU A 27 7.14 9.64 -3.51
C LEU A 27 7.93 9.82 -2.22
N ASP A 28 9.04 10.53 -2.25
CA ASP A 28 9.83 10.80 -1.04
C ASP A 28 9.02 11.54 0.02
N GLU A 29 8.24 12.52 -0.40
CA GLU A 29 7.36 13.26 0.51
C GLU A 29 6.27 12.35 1.09
N TYR A 30 5.64 11.50 0.28
CA TYR A 30 4.71 10.49 0.78
C TYR A 30 5.36 9.60 1.84
N ASN A 31 6.55 9.10 1.53
CA ASN A 31 7.26 8.20 2.44
C ASN A 31 7.62 8.87 3.76
N GLN A 32 8.02 10.15 3.74
CA GLN A 32 8.28 10.91 4.96
C GLN A 32 7.02 11.06 5.83
N HIS A 33 5.87 11.34 5.22
CA HIS A 33 4.60 11.39 5.93
C HIS A 33 4.25 10.03 6.54
N ILE A 34 4.45 8.95 5.79
CA ILE A 34 4.16 7.59 6.28
C ILE A 34 5.00 7.26 7.50
N LEU A 35 6.30 7.56 7.47
CA LEU A 35 7.19 7.31 8.61
C LEU A 35 6.79 8.14 9.83
N LYS A 36 6.35 9.37 9.62
CA LYS A 36 5.84 10.22 10.70
C LYS A 36 4.55 9.65 11.31
N TYR A 37 3.62 9.23 10.48
CA TYR A 37 2.39 8.57 10.94
C TYR A 37 2.70 7.30 11.74
N ALA A 38 3.64 6.50 11.24
CA ALA A 38 4.05 5.27 11.93
C ALA A 38 4.62 5.57 13.32
N ALA A 39 5.46 6.60 13.44
CA ALA A 39 6.00 7.03 14.72
C ALA A 39 4.89 7.47 15.69
N GLU A 40 3.94 8.26 15.23
CA GLU A 40 2.80 8.68 16.05
C GLU A 40 1.97 7.50 16.55
N LEU A 41 1.83 6.45 15.72
CA LEU A 41 1.04 5.27 16.04
C LEU A 41 1.85 4.17 16.75
N GLU A 42 3.15 4.40 16.95
CA GLU A 42 4.08 3.42 17.53
C GLU A 42 4.11 2.12 16.72
N ILE A 43 4.11 2.24 15.41
CA ILE A 43 4.21 1.13 14.46
C ILE A 43 5.58 1.18 13.78
N ASP A 44 6.23 0.04 13.67
CA ASP A 44 7.48 -0.11 12.91
C ASP A 44 7.11 -0.36 11.44
N VAL A 45 7.56 0.53 10.56
CA VAL A 45 7.22 0.48 9.13
C VAL A 45 8.49 0.37 8.30
N GLU A 46 8.47 -0.55 7.34
CA GLU A 46 9.43 -0.59 6.23
C GLU A 46 8.71 -0.24 4.94
N ILE A 47 9.29 0.63 4.13
CA ILE A 47 8.71 1.07 2.87
C ILE A 47 9.53 0.49 1.72
N PHE A 48 8.83 -0.07 0.73
CA PHE A 48 9.44 -0.68 -0.45
C PHE A 48 8.75 -0.17 -1.71
N HIS A 49 9.55 0.20 -2.70
CA HIS A 49 9.06 0.58 -4.03
C HIS A 49 9.83 -0.19 -5.10
N SER A 50 9.11 -0.67 -6.11
CA SER A 50 9.72 -1.19 -7.34
C SER A 50 8.74 -1.08 -8.50
N ASN A 51 9.30 -0.82 -9.69
CA ASN A 51 8.58 -0.92 -10.96
C ASN A 51 8.68 -2.31 -11.58
N ILE A 52 9.27 -3.27 -10.87
CA ILE A 52 9.43 -4.66 -11.31
C ILE A 52 8.54 -5.55 -10.43
N GLU A 53 7.53 -6.15 -11.05
CA GLU A 53 6.52 -6.95 -10.34
C GLU A 53 7.15 -8.04 -9.46
N GLY A 54 8.13 -8.77 -10.00
CA GLY A 54 8.79 -9.87 -9.28
C GLY A 54 9.49 -9.42 -8.01
N GLU A 55 10.03 -8.21 -7.98
CA GLU A 55 10.65 -7.66 -6.79
C GLU A 55 9.63 -7.39 -5.68
N VAL A 56 8.44 -6.91 -6.05
CA VAL A 56 7.34 -6.69 -5.10
C VAL A 56 6.86 -8.03 -4.52
N ILE A 57 6.69 -9.03 -5.38
CA ILE A 57 6.31 -10.39 -4.97
C ILE A 57 7.33 -10.94 -3.98
N ASN A 58 8.62 -10.87 -4.33
CA ASN A 58 9.69 -11.37 -3.46
C ASN A 58 9.69 -10.63 -2.11
N ARG A 59 9.45 -9.32 -2.11
CA ARG A 59 9.42 -8.55 -0.87
C ARG A 59 8.24 -8.96 0.03
N LEU A 60 7.07 -9.21 -0.56
CA LEU A 60 5.91 -9.70 0.18
C LEU A 60 6.19 -11.05 0.82
N TYR A 61 6.74 -11.99 0.07
CA TYR A 61 7.07 -13.32 0.60
C TYR A 61 8.15 -13.25 1.69
N GLU A 62 9.16 -12.41 1.50
CA GLU A 62 10.19 -12.18 2.51
C GLU A 62 9.59 -11.63 3.81
N ALA A 63 8.71 -10.63 3.72
CA ALA A 63 8.01 -10.09 4.89
C ALA A 63 7.16 -11.16 5.59
N ASN A 64 6.52 -12.03 4.81
CA ASN A 64 5.76 -13.15 5.35
C ASN A 64 6.68 -14.11 6.15
N ASP A 65 7.83 -14.44 5.61
CA ASP A 65 8.80 -15.32 6.27
C ASP A 65 9.40 -14.65 7.51
N GLN A 66 9.56 -13.34 7.49
CA GLN A 66 10.09 -12.56 8.62
C GLN A 66 9.06 -12.28 9.71
N GLY A 67 7.82 -12.70 9.53
CA GLY A 67 6.78 -12.55 10.53
C GLY A 67 6.20 -11.15 10.66
N PHE A 68 6.17 -10.39 9.58
CA PHE A 68 5.48 -9.09 9.58
C PHE A 68 4.02 -9.25 9.99
N ASP A 69 3.46 -8.21 10.58
CA ASP A 69 2.09 -8.22 11.12
C ASP A 69 1.04 -7.77 10.10
N GLY A 70 1.45 -7.12 9.04
CA GLY A 70 0.55 -6.65 8.00
C GLY A 70 1.29 -5.90 6.90
N ALA A 71 0.55 -5.53 5.87
CA ALA A 71 1.07 -4.67 4.81
C ALA A 71 0.02 -3.67 4.34
N LEU A 72 0.50 -2.51 3.91
CA LEU A 72 -0.25 -1.59 3.08
C LEU A 72 0.29 -1.71 1.66
N VAL A 73 -0.60 -1.83 0.68
CA VAL A 73 -0.21 -1.87 -0.72
C VAL A 73 -0.93 -0.76 -1.47
N ASN A 74 -0.14 0.19 -1.99
CA ASN A 74 -0.62 1.08 -3.03
C ASN A 74 -0.18 0.44 -4.36
N PRO A 75 -1.09 -0.23 -5.07
CA PRO A 75 -0.70 -1.00 -6.25
C PRO A 75 -0.31 -0.10 -7.43
N ALA A 76 -0.87 1.10 -7.51
CA ALA A 76 -0.65 2.02 -8.62
C ALA A 76 -0.78 1.27 -9.96
N GLY A 77 0.29 1.19 -10.76
CA GLY A 77 0.26 0.50 -12.03
C GLY A 77 0.04 -1.01 -11.97
N TYR A 78 0.14 -1.63 -10.79
CA TYR A 78 -0.11 -3.07 -10.61
C TYR A 78 -1.56 -3.40 -10.28
N SER A 79 -2.45 -2.44 -10.25
CA SER A 79 -3.82 -2.67 -9.78
C SER A 79 -4.60 -3.66 -10.65
N ARG A 80 -4.27 -3.76 -11.94
CA ARG A 80 -4.94 -4.68 -12.87
C ARG A 80 -3.95 -5.31 -13.83
N GLY A 81 -4.21 -6.58 -14.17
CA GLY A 81 -3.41 -7.30 -15.16
C GLY A 81 -2.12 -7.90 -14.63
N TYR A 82 -1.98 -8.05 -13.32
CA TYR A 82 -0.79 -8.63 -12.68
C TYR A 82 -1.20 -9.81 -11.78
N PRO A 83 -1.64 -10.93 -12.37
CA PRO A 83 -2.19 -12.05 -11.61
C PRO A 83 -1.19 -12.67 -10.63
N ALA A 84 0.10 -12.65 -10.93
CA ALA A 84 1.12 -13.19 -10.02
C ALA A 84 1.23 -12.37 -8.74
N LEU A 85 1.18 -11.05 -8.84
CA LEU A 85 1.17 -10.18 -7.66
C LEU A 85 -0.14 -10.34 -6.87
N THR A 86 -1.26 -10.38 -7.56
CA THR A 86 -2.57 -10.62 -6.93
C THR A 86 -2.55 -11.93 -6.15
N ALA A 87 -2.00 -12.99 -6.73
CA ALA A 87 -1.84 -14.27 -6.05
C ALA A 87 -0.95 -14.16 -4.81
N ALA A 88 0.17 -13.43 -4.91
CA ALA A 88 1.08 -13.26 -3.78
C ALA A 88 0.40 -12.58 -2.59
N ILE A 89 -0.41 -11.55 -2.85
CA ILE A 89 -1.18 -10.86 -1.81
C ILE A 89 -2.14 -11.83 -1.11
N SER A 90 -2.78 -12.72 -1.85
CA SER A 90 -3.69 -13.72 -1.27
C SER A 90 -2.97 -14.80 -0.48
N GLN A 91 -1.68 -15.04 -0.73
CA GLN A 91 -0.90 -16.12 -0.14
C GLN A 91 -0.21 -15.76 1.17
N VAL A 92 0.10 -14.48 1.39
CA VAL A 92 0.72 -14.05 2.65
C VAL A 92 -0.26 -14.20 3.82
N LYS A 93 0.27 -14.52 5.00
CA LYS A 93 -0.55 -14.81 6.19
C LYS A 93 -1.04 -13.56 6.90
N PHE A 94 -0.37 -12.43 6.71
CA PHE A 94 -0.77 -11.18 7.35
C PHE A 94 -1.85 -10.47 6.53
N PRO A 95 -2.66 -9.62 7.19
CA PRO A 95 -3.66 -8.82 6.50
C PRO A 95 -3.01 -7.74 5.62
N VAL A 96 -3.61 -7.49 4.48
CA VAL A 96 -3.20 -6.44 3.54
C VAL A 96 -4.33 -5.44 3.38
N ILE A 97 -4.00 -4.15 3.49
CA ILE A 97 -4.93 -3.06 3.17
C ILE A 97 -4.43 -2.37 1.89
N GLU A 98 -5.30 -2.25 0.92
CA GLU A 98 -4.99 -1.49 -0.29
C GLU A 98 -5.23 0.00 -0.05
N VAL A 99 -4.28 0.83 -0.48
CA VAL A 99 -4.36 2.29 -0.33
C VAL A 99 -4.24 2.95 -1.68
N HIS A 100 -5.17 3.85 -1.99
CA HIS A 100 -5.10 4.74 -3.15
C HIS A 100 -5.19 6.18 -2.70
N ILE A 101 -4.34 7.04 -3.25
CA ILE A 101 -4.30 8.47 -2.95
C ILE A 101 -5.58 9.14 -3.45
N SER A 102 -5.94 8.87 -4.70
CA SER A 102 -7.17 9.32 -5.33
C SER A 102 -8.29 8.30 -5.13
N ASN A 103 -9.46 8.56 -5.70
CA ASN A 103 -10.55 7.59 -5.73
C ASN A 103 -10.64 6.96 -7.13
N PRO A 104 -9.97 5.83 -7.38
CA PRO A 104 -9.90 5.23 -8.71
C PRO A 104 -11.26 4.70 -9.19
N VAL A 105 -12.17 4.37 -8.29
CA VAL A 105 -13.51 3.90 -8.65
C VAL A 105 -14.29 4.93 -9.46
N ARG A 106 -14.00 6.21 -9.25
CA ARG A 106 -14.63 7.30 -10.03
C ARG A 106 -14.19 7.30 -11.50
N ARG A 107 -13.06 6.66 -11.82
CA ARG A 107 -12.46 6.65 -13.17
C ARG A 107 -12.64 5.33 -13.90
N GLY A 108 -13.15 4.30 -13.24
CA GLY A 108 -13.32 3.01 -13.89
C GLY A 108 -13.38 1.83 -12.94
N PRO A 109 -13.08 0.63 -13.43
CA PRO A 109 -13.28 -0.60 -12.69
C PRO A 109 -12.34 -0.72 -11.48
N VAL A 110 -12.77 -1.56 -10.54
CA VAL A 110 -12.07 -1.85 -9.30
C VAL A 110 -10.78 -2.62 -9.57
N SER A 111 -9.81 -2.44 -8.70
CA SER A 111 -8.50 -3.08 -8.73
C SER A 111 -8.59 -4.59 -8.46
N ASP A 112 -7.82 -5.39 -9.21
CA ASP A 112 -7.70 -6.83 -8.98
C ASP A 112 -7.10 -7.12 -7.59
N THR A 113 -6.08 -6.35 -7.20
CA THR A 113 -5.40 -6.52 -5.91
C THR A 113 -6.33 -6.21 -4.72
N ALA A 114 -7.32 -5.34 -4.91
CA ALA A 114 -8.31 -5.05 -3.87
C ALA A 114 -9.16 -6.27 -3.54
N THR A 115 -9.43 -7.14 -4.52
CA THR A 115 -10.28 -8.32 -4.31
C THR A 115 -9.66 -9.34 -3.34
N VAL A 116 -8.35 -9.29 -3.14
CA VAL A 116 -7.60 -10.19 -2.25
C VAL A 116 -7.07 -9.48 -1.01
N SER A 117 -7.38 -8.21 -0.85
CA SER A 117 -7.01 -7.42 0.34
C SER A 117 -8.11 -7.50 1.39
N LEU A 118 -7.74 -7.32 2.66
CA LEU A 118 -8.70 -7.28 3.76
C LEU A 118 -9.65 -6.09 3.62
N GLY A 119 -9.14 -4.96 3.18
CA GLY A 119 -9.91 -3.75 3.02
C GLY A 119 -9.19 -2.75 2.13
N MET A 120 -9.82 -1.60 1.92
CA MET A 120 -9.31 -0.58 1.02
C MET A 120 -9.59 0.81 1.57
N VAL A 121 -8.61 1.70 1.46
CA VAL A 121 -8.75 3.13 1.77
C VAL A 121 -8.45 3.91 0.51
N THR A 122 -9.38 4.73 0.06
CA THR A 122 -9.25 5.50 -1.18
C THR A 122 -9.69 6.94 -1.01
N GLY A 123 -9.06 7.86 -1.72
CA GLY A 123 -9.57 9.21 -1.90
C GLY A 123 -9.15 10.23 -0.84
N PHE A 124 -8.30 9.86 0.11
CA PHE A 124 -7.89 10.74 1.20
C PHE A 124 -6.46 11.27 1.05
N GLY A 125 -5.88 11.18 -0.13
CA GLY A 125 -4.50 11.61 -0.32
C GLY A 125 -3.55 10.83 0.59
N VAL A 126 -2.51 11.50 1.09
CA VAL A 126 -1.51 10.87 1.96
C VAL A 126 -2.11 10.42 3.30
N LEU A 127 -3.17 11.07 3.78
CA LEU A 127 -3.83 10.67 5.02
C LEU A 127 -4.34 9.23 4.97
N GLY A 128 -4.61 8.71 3.77
CA GLY A 128 -5.06 7.32 3.60
C GLY A 128 -4.10 6.31 4.22
N TYR A 129 -2.80 6.57 4.19
CA TYR A 129 -1.82 5.69 4.84
C TYR A 129 -1.97 5.68 6.36
N TYR A 130 -2.23 6.84 6.97
CA TYR A 130 -2.50 6.92 8.40
C TYR A 130 -3.75 6.12 8.77
N LEU A 131 -4.83 6.29 8.01
CA LEU A 131 -6.08 5.60 8.25
C LEU A 131 -5.91 4.08 8.13
N ALA A 132 -5.15 3.63 7.14
CA ALA A 132 -4.88 2.20 6.93
C ALA A 132 -4.00 1.60 8.04
N LEU A 133 -2.95 2.31 8.46
CA LEU A 133 -2.10 1.88 9.58
C LEU A 133 -2.91 1.76 10.86
N ARG A 134 -3.71 2.76 11.15
CA ARG A 134 -4.59 2.76 12.32
C ARG A 134 -5.62 1.63 12.23
N GLY A 135 -6.19 1.41 11.04
CA GLY A 135 -7.14 0.33 10.81
C GLY A 135 -6.54 -1.04 11.11
N LEU A 136 -5.33 -1.31 10.64
CA LEU A 136 -4.63 -2.56 10.94
C LEU A 136 -4.38 -2.73 12.44
N ARG A 137 -3.88 -1.69 13.09
CA ARG A 137 -3.58 -1.73 14.53
C ARG A 137 -4.84 -1.98 15.36
N ASP A 138 -5.88 -1.23 15.11
CA ASP A 138 -7.09 -1.24 15.96
C ASP A 138 -7.97 -2.47 15.67
N THR A 139 -8.05 -2.90 14.41
CA THR A 139 -8.76 -4.13 14.05
C THR A 139 -8.09 -5.35 14.69
N ARG A 140 -6.76 -5.40 14.68
CA ARG A 140 -6.03 -6.49 15.29
C ARG A 140 -6.25 -6.56 16.82
N LYS A 141 -6.27 -5.40 17.47
CA LYS A 141 -6.52 -5.31 18.92
C LYS A 141 -7.94 -5.70 19.31
N GLY A 142 -8.90 -5.49 18.42
CA GLY A 142 -10.30 -5.80 18.65
C GLY A 142 -10.68 -7.26 18.44
N ARG A 143 -9.72 -8.08 18.08
CA ARG A 143 -9.97 -9.52 17.85
C ARG A 143 -9.70 -10.37 19.09
#